data_29ac942e23e957ccbcaba584ec3f9346
#
_entry.id   29ac942e23e957ccbcaba584ec3f9346
#
_cell.length_a   1.000
_cell.length_b   1.000
_cell.length_c   1.000
_cell.angle_alpha   90.00
_cell.angle_beta   90.00
_cell.angle_gamma   90.00
#
_symmetry.space_group_name_H-M   'P 1'
#
loop_
_entity.id
_entity.type
_entity.pdbx_description
1 polymer ?
#
loop_
_entity_poly.entity_id
_entity_poly.type
_entity_poly.pdbx_seq_one_letter_code
_entity_poly.pdbx_strand_id
1 'polypeptide(L)'
;LAGASSGPDGIYNLSRTPHFAPTAKRCIFVFMAGAPSQLDLFDYKPMLNQYDGKPLPDSMTEGVRFAFLQKDSARLMGTKRTFKRRGQSGMWFSDLLPHLATRADDLCMIQSMHTDQFNHHPGQLMMQCGQAQFGLPSMGSWVSYGLGSENQDLPSYVVLTSGRGSSGGSTLWNHGFLPSIHGGVLFRNQGTPILNLDRPSGWSKEMDRHLLNALDEINRHHCCLLYTSP
;
A
#
# COMPACT_ATOMS: atom_id res chain seq x y z
N LEU A 1 -20.32 -15.00 -1.42
CA LEU A 1 -19.90 -14.68 -2.78
C LEU A 1 -19.67 -15.96 -3.59
N ALA A 2 -20.70 -16.76 -3.77
CA ALA A 2 -20.79 -17.74 -4.83
C ALA A 2 -21.26 -16.98 -6.07
N GLY A 3 -20.38 -16.78 -7.03
CA GLY A 3 -20.74 -16.10 -8.27
C GLY A 3 -19.58 -15.33 -8.87
N ALA A 4 -18.37 -15.89 -8.88
CA ALA A 4 -17.38 -15.47 -9.84
C ALA A 4 -17.86 -16.02 -11.20
N SER A 5 -18.54 -15.16 -11.98
CA SER A 5 -18.80 -15.46 -13.39
C SER A 5 -17.45 -15.65 -14.06
N SER A 6 -17.26 -16.79 -14.69
CA SER A 6 -16.15 -17.08 -15.57
C SER A 6 -16.04 -15.92 -16.58
N GLY A 7 -15.02 -15.08 -16.45
CA GLY A 7 -14.56 -14.26 -17.56
C GLY A 7 -14.15 -15.17 -18.72
N PRO A 8 -14.02 -14.66 -19.96
CA PRO A 8 -13.78 -15.45 -21.16
C PRO A 8 -12.49 -16.30 -21.11
N ASP A 9 -11.67 -16.16 -20.11
CA ASP A 9 -10.40 -16.87 -19.95
C ASP A 9 -10.45 -17.76 -18.70
N GLY A 10 -11.05 -18.93 -18.80
CA GLY A 10 -11.32 -19.93 -17.77
C GLY A 10 -10.13 -20.48 -16.97
N ILE A 11 -9.15 -19.66 -16.59
CA ILE A 11 -7.89 -20.10 -15.97
C ILE A 11 -7.82 -19.86 -14.44
N TYR A 12 -8.70 -19.08 -13.83
CA TYR A 12 -8.52 -18.68 -12.42
C TYR A 12 -9.65 -19.06 -11.48
N ASN A 13 -10.02 -20.34 -11.49
CA ASN A 13 -10.84 -20.89 -10.41
C ASN A 13 -9.92 -21.41 -9.28
N LEU A 14 -9.25 -20.51 -8.59
CA LEU A 14 -8.64 -20.81 -7.30
C LEU A 14 -9.75 -20.87 -6.25
N SER A 15 -10.54 -21.93 -6.27
CA SER A 15 -11.56 -22.23 -5.25
C SER A 15 -10.91 -22.61 -3.92
N ARG A 16 -10.07 -21.72 -3.37
CA ARG A 16 -9.69 -21.81 -1.97
C ARG A 16 -10.79 -21.13 -1.18
N THR A 17 -11.59 -21.93 -0.51
CA THR A 17 -12.50 -21.39 0.50
C THR A 17 -11.69 -20.60 1.51
N PRO A 18 -12.05 -19.33 1.78
CA PRO A 18 -11.35 -18.53 2.77
C PRO A 18 -11.46 -19.19 4.14
N HIS A 19 -10.45 -19.00 5.00
CA HIS A 19 -10.43 -19.53 6.37
C HIS A 19 -11.60 -19.00 7.23
N PHE A 20 -12.13 -17.83 6.87
CA PHE A 20 -13.27 -17.19 7.52
C PHE A 20 -14.26 -16.72 6.46
N ALA A 21 -15.54 -16.68 6.81
CA ALA A 21 -16.57 -16.15 5.92
C ALA A 21 -16.26 -14.66 5.59
N PRO A 22 -16.10 -14.30 4.30
CA PRO A 22 -15.78 -12.93 3.92
C PRO A 22 -16.98 -12.02 4.15
N THR A 23 -16.76 -10.92 4.88
CA THR A 23 -17.78 -9.89 5.12
C THR A 23 -17.41 -8.55 4.51
N ALA A 24 -16.11 -8.29 4.32
CA ALA A 24 -15.61 -7.06 3.73
C ALA A 24 -15.84 -7.05 2.20
N LYS A 25 -16.39 -5.96 1.69
CA LYS A 25 -16.65 -5.76 0.26
C LYS A 25 -15.68 -4.78 -0.38
N ARG A 26 -15.04 -3.93 0.42
CA ARG A 26 -14.13 -2.88 -0.03
C ARG A 26 -12.94 -2.79 0.91
N CYS A 27 -11.79 -2.44 0.37
CA CYS A 27 -10.59 -2.18 1.14
C CYS A 27 -10.11 -0.75 0.85
N ILE A 28 -9.89 0.03 1.91
CA ILE A 28 -9.24 1.34 1.84
C ILE A 28 -7.91 1.19 2.59
N PHE A 29 -6.80 1.29 1.86
CA PHE A 29 -5.47 1.24 2.43
C PHE A 29 -4.92 2.65 2.60
N VAL A 30 -4.84 3.13 3.84
CA VAL A 30 -4.29 4.45 4.17
C VAL A 30 -2.81 4.29 4.50
N PHE A 31 -1.96 4.66 3.55
CA PHE A 31 -0.52 4.54 3.68
C PHE A 31 0.11 5.89 4.01
N MET A 32 0.66 6.00 5.20
CA MET A 32 1.34 7.21 5.67
C MET A 32 2.84 7.06 5.42
N ALA A 33 3.29 7.47 4.23
CA ALA A 33 4.69 7.40 3.81
C ALA A 33 5.59 8.21 4.75
N GLY A 34 6.74 7.65 5.11
CA GLY A 34 7.66 8.23 6.09
C GLY A 34 7.33 7.89 7.53
N ALA A 35 6.16 7.32 7.77
CA ALA A 35 5.61 6.83 9.03
C ALA A 35 5.59 7.86 10.18
N PRO A 36 4.47 8.07 10.82
CA PRO A 36 4.41 8.81 12.07
C PRO A 36 5.08 7.99 13.19
N SER A 37 5.60 8.67 14.20
CA SER A 37 6.20 8.01 15.35
C SER A 37 5.16 7.22 16.15
N GLN A 38 5.22 5.89 16.11
CA GLN A 38 4.32 5.04 16.89
C GLN A 38 4.48 5.28 18.40
N LEU A 39 5.69 5.67 18.83
CA LEU A 39 5.99 5.99 20.25
C LEU A 39 5.26 7.24 20.74
N ASP A 40 4.91 8.15 19.84
CA ASP A 40 4.11 9.36 20.14
C ASP A 40 2.62 9.18 19.90
N LEU A 41 2.18 8.07 19.34
CA LEU A 41 0.78 7.86 18.93
C LEU A 41 0.09 6.71 19.68
N PHE A 42 0.68 5.52 19.70
CA PHE A 42 0.03 4.28 20.15
C PHE A 42 0.86 3.46 21.13
N ASP A 43 2.16 3.50 21.01
CA ASP A 43 3.08 2.64 21.76
C ASP A 43 3.69 3.38 22.94
N TYR A 44 2.92 3.49 24.00
CA TYR A 44 3.33 4.22 25.21
C TYR A 44 4.49 3.55 25.94
N LYS A 45 5.64 4.20 25.96
CA LYS A 45 6.88 3.75 26.62
C LYS A 45 7.29 4.72 27.74
N PRO A 46 6.72 4.61 28.94
CA PRO A 46 7.02 5.56 30.03
C PRO A 46 8.49 5.57 30.43
N MET A 47 9.19 4.43 30.24
CA MET A 47 10.63 4.34 30.50
C MET A 47 11.46 5.29 29.63
N LEU A 48 11.02 5.60 28.39
CA LEU A 48 11.74 6.55 27.54
C LEU A 48 11.84 7.94 28.17
N ASN A 49 10.82 8.36 28.92
CA ASN A 49 10.85 9.64 29.61
C ASN A 49 11.88 9.67 30.76
N GLN A 50 12.15 8.53 31.38
CA GLN A 50 13.19 8.40 32.44
C GLN A 50 14.61 8.41 31.84
N TYR A 51 14.73 8.02 30.58
CA TYR A 51 16.00 7.97 29.86
C TYR A 51 16.18 9.15 28.89
N ASP A 52 15.28 10.12 28.89
CA ASP A 52 15.37 11.30 28.02
C ASP A 52 16.74 11.99 28.14
N GLY A 53 17.35 12.29 27.00
CA GLY A 53 18.68 12.91 26.91
C GLY A 53 19.87 11.98 27.19
N LYS A 54 19.66 10.75 27.67
CA LYS A 54 20.74 9.80 27.89
C LYS A 54 21.24 9.17 26.58
N PRO A 55 22.51 8.73 26.50
CA PRO A 55 23.02 8.03 25.32
C PRO A 55 22.27 6.71 25.08
N LEU A 56 22.28 6.25 23.84
CA LEU A 56 21.73 4.95 23.49
C LEU A 56 22.52 3.85 24.22
N PRO A 57 21.84 2.90 24.88
CA PRO A 57 22.49 1.70 25.42
C PRO A 57 23.06 0.83 24.29
N ASP A 58 24.20 0.18 24.55
CA ASP A 58 24.83 -0.74 23.60
C ASP A 58 23.90 -1.88 23.19
N SER A 59 23.05 -2.36 24.10
CA SER A 59 22.04 -3.38 23.81
C SER A 59 21.01 -2.99 22.74
N MET A 60 20.82 -1.70 22.49
CA MET A 60 19.93 -1.20 21.43
C MET A 60 20.67 -0.95 20.11
N THR A 61 21.99 -1.00 20.12
CA THR A 61 22.80 -0.64 18.95
C THR A 61 23.62 -1.81 18.41
N GLU A 62 23.76 -2.87 19.17
CA GLU A 62 24.48 -4.07 18.76
C GLU A 62 23.75 -4.79 17.63
N GLY A 63 24.44 -5.03 16.52
CA GLY A 63 23.88 -5.69 15.34
C GLY A 63 22.89 -4.86 14.52
N VAL A 64 22.58 -3.62 14.92
CA VAL A 64 21.63 -2.76 14.23
C VAL A 64 22.36 -1.88 13.20
N ARG A 65 21.85 -1.86 11.97
CA ARG A 65 22.31 -0.98 10.91
C ARG A 65 21.54 0.34 10.92
N PHE A 66 22.26 1.43 11.10
CA PHE A 66 21.71 2.78 11.04
C PHE A 66 21.96 3.41 9.67
N ALA A 67 20.98 4.16 9.15
CA ALA A 67 21.11 4.85 7.87
C ALA A 67 22.04 6.08 7.97
N PHE A 68 21.64 7.06 8.78
CA PHE A 68 22.34 8.34 8.94
C PHE A 68 22.57 8.72 10.40
N LEU A 69 22.14 7.90 11.33
CA LEU A 69 22.28 8.15 12.74
C LEU A 69 23.75 7.96 13.15
N GLN A 70 24.33 8.98 13.78
CA GLN A 70 25.64 8.87 14.40
C GLN A 70 25.48 8.28 15.82
N LYS A 71 25.84 7.03 15.98
CA LYS A 71 25.63 6.24 17.19
C LYS A 71 26.17 6.96 18.44
N ASP A 72 27.37 7.52 18.37
CA ASP A 72 28.06 8.09 19.51
C ASP A 72 27.42 9.39 20.03
N SER A 73 26.75 10.13 19.15
CA SER A 73 26.06 11.39 19.50
C SER A 73 24.57 11.22 19.75
N ALA A 74 24.00 10.06 19.40
CA ALA A 74 22.57 9.82 19.54
C ALA A 74 22.12 9.80 21.00
N ARG A 75 20.97 10.39 21.26
CA ARG A 75 20.35 10.43 22.58
C ARG A 75 18.94 9.87 22.50
N LEU A 76 18.51 9.23 23.56
CA LEU A 76 17.12 8.83 23.72
C LEU A 76 16.24 10.05 23.87
N MET A 77 15.07 10.04 23.25
CA MET A 77 14.08 11.10 23.32
C MET A 77 12.79 10.57 23.92
N GLY A 78 12.42 11.10 25.07
CA GLY A 78 11.13 10.85 25.69
C GLY A 78 9.99 11.57 24.93
N THR A 79 8.78 11.05 25.07
CA THR A 79 7.61 11.69 24.51
C THR A 79 7.07 12.78 25.44
N LYS A 80 6.64 13.92 24.86
CA LYS A 80 5.93 14.98 25.57
C LYS A 80 4.41 14.81 25.54
N ARG A 81 3.93 13.68 24.95
CA ARG A 81 2.53 13.43 24.77
C ARG A 81 1.91 12.79 26.00
N THR A 82 0.63 13.04 26.21
CA THR A 82 -0.14 12.38 27.24
C THR A 82 -0.89 11.21 26.64
N PHE A 83 -0.86 10.08 27.32
CA PHE A 83 -1.50 8.85 26.89
C PHE A 83 -2.65 8.46 27.81
N LYS A 84 -3.73 7.97 27.22
CA LYS A 84 -4.88 7.40 27.95
C LYS A 84 -5.30 6.08 27.33
N ARG A 85 -5.72 5.15 28.16
CA ARG A 85 -6.36 3.93 27.71
C ARG A 85 -7.77 4.25 27.20
N ARG A 86 -8.16 3.61 26.09
CA ARG A 86 -9.43 3.82 25.42
C ARG A 86 -10.07 2.50 25.05
N GLY A 87 -11.41 2.53 24.96
CA GLY A 87 -12.22 1.37 24.63
C GLY A 87 -12.20 0.27 25.70
N GLN A 88 -12.90 -0.81 25.43
CA GLN A 88 -12.93 -2.01 26.27
C GLN A 88 -11.61 -2.79 26.15
N SER A 89 -10.95 -2.71 24.98
CA SER A 89 -9.64 -3.31 24.73
C SER A 89 -8.51 -2.68 25.56
N GLY A 90 -8.73 -1.47 26.10
CA GLY A 90 -7.74 -0.74 26.88
C GLY A 90 -6.49 -0.30 26.09
N MET A 91 -6.59 -0.11 24.78
CA MET A 91 -5.51 0.37 23.94
C MET A 91 -5.05 1.78 24.35
N TRP A 92 -3.74 2.01 24.25
CA TRP A 92 -3.16 3.32 24.47
C TRP A 92 -3.30 4.23 23.27
N PHE A 93 -3.76 5.45 23.50
CA PHE A 93 -3.80 6.53 22.52
C PHE A 93 -3.20 7.80 23.11
N SER A 94 -2.42 8.50 22.30
CA SER A 94 -1.93 9.82 22.66
C SER A 94 -3.00 10.90 22.44
N ASP A 95 -2.77 12.05 23.02
CA ASP A 95 -3.60 13.25 22.87
C ASP A 95 -3.66 13.78 21.42
N LEU A 96 -2.76 13.32 20.54
CA LEU A 96 -2.77 13.66 19.11
C LEU A 96 -3.90 13.01 18.33
N LEU A 97 -4.52 11.96 18.85
CA LEU A 97 -5.50 11.14 18.14
C LEU A 97 -6.88 11.15 18.81
N PRO A 98 -7.48 12.33 19.10
CA PRO A 98 -8.71 12.39 19.88
C PRO A 98 -9.88 11.70 19.17
N HIS A 99 -9.99 11.82 17.85
CA HIS A 99 -11.08 11.22 17.07
C HIS A 99 -10.88 9.71 16.89
N LEU A 100 -9.67 9.27 16.58
CA LEU A 100 -9.37 7.85 16.43
C LEU A 100 -9.57 7.10 17.76
N ALA A 101 -9.23 7.73 18.86
CA ALA A 101 -9.40 7.17 20.21
C ALA A 101 -10.89 6.87 20.58
N THR A 102 -11.86 7.53 19.94
CA THR A 102 -13.28 7.22 20.12
C THR A 102 -13.70 5.95 19.40
N ARG A 103 -12.88 5.44 18.51
CA ARG A 103 -13.11 4.22 17.71
C ARG A 103 -12.19 3.06 18.14
N ALA A 104 -11.65 3.12 19.34
CA ALA A 104 -10.68 2.16 19.84
C ALA A 104 -11.14 0.69 19.71
N ASP A 105 -12.41 0.42 19.98
CA ASP A 105 -12.96 -0.94 19.94
C ASP A 105 -13.25 -1.45 18.51
N ASP A 106 -13.20 -0.57 17.51
CA ASP A 106 -13.30 -0.92 16.10
C ASP A 106 -11.93 -1.20 15.44
N LEU A 107 -10.83 -1.04 16.20
CA LEU A 107 -9.48 -1.15 15.69
C LEU A 107 -8.79 -2.44 16.15
N CYS A 108 -8.01 -3.01 15.25
CA CYS A 108 -7.03 -4.05 15.56
C CYS A 108 -5.61 -3.47 15.41
N MET A 109 -4.89 -3.35 16.53
CA MET A 109 -3.54 -2.81 16.55
C MET A 109 -2.51 -3.93 16.54
N ILE A 110 -1.69 -3.99 15.48
CA ILE A 110 -0.58 -4.95 15.36
C ILE A 110 0.72 -4.25 15.74
N GLN A 111 1.13 -4.38 16.99
CA GLN A 111 2.33 -3.71 17.54
C GLN A 111 3.63 -4.45 17.27
N SER A 112 3.57 -5.70 16.85
CA SER A 112 4.75 -6.56 16.61
C SER A 112 5.31 -6.46 15.19
N MET A 113 4.77 -5.58 14.35
CA MET A 113 5.28 -5.37 12.99
C MET A 113 6.67 -4.75 13.03
N HIS A 114 7.61 -5.34 12.28
CA HIS A 114 8.97 -4.81 12.12
C HIS A 114 9.46 -5.07 10.70
N THR A 115 10.52 -4.41 10.31
CA THR A 115 11.21 -4.61 9.04
C THR A 115 12.71 -4.36 9.19
N ASP A 116 13.51 -5.08 8.42
CA ASP A 116 14.96 -4.85 8.32
C ASP A 116 15.31 -3.68 7.38
N GLN A 117 14.29 -3.10 6.75
CA GLN A 117 14.47 -1.98 5.81
C GLN A 117 14.57 -0.67 6.58
N PHE A 118 15.76 -0.09 6.62
CA PHE A 118 16.04 1.19 7.29
C PHE A 118 15.84 2.41 6.39
N ASN A 119 15.65 2.22 5.06
CA ASN A 119 15.45 3.30 4.11
C ASN A 119 13.98 3.37 3.68
N HIS A 120 13.48 4.58 3.42
CA HIS A 120 12.07 4.83 3.08
C HIS A 120 11.59 4.03 1.89
N HIS A 121 12.27 4.11 0.74
CA HIS A 121 11.78 3.48 -0.48
C HIS A 121 11.73 1.95 -0.41
N PRO A 122 12.80 1.23 -0.04
CA PRO A 122 12.73 -0.21 0.18
C PRO A 122 11.71 -0.61 1.24
N GLY A 123 11.58 0.16 2.32
CA GLY A 123 10.58 -0.07 3.36
C GLY A 123 9.14 0.09 2.84
N GLN A 124 8.90 1.06 1.98
CA GLN A 124 7.62 1.27 1.33
C GLN A 124 7.27 0.11 0.38
N LEU A 125 8.24 -0.36 -0.40
CA LEU A 125 8.06 -1.55 -1.26
C LEU A 125 7.76 -2.80 -0.42
N MET A 126 8.51 -3.02 0.66
CA MET A 126 8.27 -4.14 1.58
C MET A 126 6.81 -4.13 2.08
N MET A 127 6.30 -2.96 2.46
CA MET A 127 4.92 -2.82 2.97
C MET A 127 3.87 -3.01 1.88
N GLN A 128 4.12 -2.54 0.65
CA GLN A 128 3.15 -2.57 -0.45
C GLN A 128 3.21 -3.86 -1.28
N CYS A 129 4.39 -4.41 -1.46
CA CYS A 129 4.66 -5.51 -2.40
C CYS A 129 5.22 -6.77 -1.71
N GLY A 130 5.50 -6.72 -0.40
CA GLY A 130 6.06 -7.85 0.36
C GLY A 130 7.57 -8.05 0.17
N GLN A 131 8.22 -7.25 -0.66
CA GLN A 131 9.68 -7.26 -0.85
C GLN A 131 10.22 -5.85 -1.06
N ALA A 132 11.48 -5.65 -0.72
CA ALA A 132 12.16 -4.36 -0.85
C ALA A 132 12.68 -4.08 -2.28
N GLN A 133 12.38 -4.95 -3.23
CA GLN A 133 12.82 -4.88 -4.64
C GLN A 133 11.64 -4.61 -5.56
N PHE A 134 11.96 -4.01 -6.72
CA PHE A 134 10.97 -3.75 -7.78
C PHE A 134 10.51 -5.04 -8.47
N GLY A 135 9.37 -4.98 -9.14
CA GLY A 135 8.89 -6.02 -10.05
C GLY A 135 7.81 -6.91 -9.47
N LEU A 136 7.51 -6.83 -8.18
CA LEU A 136 6.39 -7.56 -7.59
C LEU A 136 5.09 -6.76 -7.64
N PRO A 137 3.94 -7.45 -7.76
CA PRO A 137 2.65 -6.81 -7.68
C PRO A 137 2.40 -6.21 -6.30
N SER A 138 1.79 -5.05 -6.27
CA SER A 138 1.33 -4.44 -5.02
C SER A 138 0.15 -5.20 -4.42
N MET A 139 -0.11 -4.98 -3.13
CA MET A 139 -1.25 -5.56 -2.43
C MET A 139 -2.58 -5.27 -3.16
N GLY A 140 -2.79 -4.03 -3.63
CA GLY A 140 -4.00 -3.68 -4.38
C GLY A 140 -4.09 -4.41 -5.72
N SER A 141 -2.97 -4.65 -6.39
CA SER A 141 -2.93 -5.46 -7.62
C SER A 141 -3.32 -6.91 -7.36
N TRP A 142 -2.85 -7.50 -6.27
CA TRP A 142 -3.25 -8.85 -5.86
C TRP A 142 -4.74 -8.94 -5.51
N VAL A 143 -5.29 -7.93 -4.82
CA VAL A 143 -6.72 -7.85 -4.52
C VAL A 143 -7.55 -7.75 -5.80
N SER A 144 -7.15 -6.87 -6.73
CA SER A 144 -7.80 -6.74 -8.04
C SER A 144 -7.75 -8.04 -8.85
N TYR A 145 -6.59 -8.70 -8.87
CA TYR A 145 -6.40 -9.95 -9.60
C TYR A 145 -7.21 -11.11 -9.01
N GLY A 146 -7.19 -11.27 -7.68
CA GLY A 146 -7.82 -12.40 -7.02
C GLY A 146 -9.33 -12.28 -6.81
N LEU A 147 -9.85 -11.06 -6.65
CA LEU A 147 -11.27 -10.81 -6.35
C LEU A 147 -12.02 -10.14 -7.49
N GLY A 148 -11.30 -9.59 -8.47
CA GLY A 148 -11.91 -8.85 -9.58
C GLY A 148 -12.52 -7.51 -9.15
N SER A 149 -13.46 -7.01 -9.96
CA SER A 149 -14.20 -5.78 -9.71
C SER A 149 -15.70 -5.99 -9.99
N GLU A 150 -16.54 -5.41 -9.13
CA GLU A 150 -17.98 -5.34 -9.39
C GLU A 150 -18.33 -4.33 -10.49
N ASN A 151 -17.42 -3.41 -10.79
CA ASN A 151 -17.59 -2.36 -11.79
C ASN A 151 -16.69 -2.63 -12.99
N GLN A 152 -17.25 -2.55 -14.21
CA GLN A 152 -16.53 -2.78 -15.46
C GLN A 152 -16.06 -1.47 -16.12
N ASP A 153 -16.60 -0.33 -15.70
CA ASP A 153 -16.33 0.98 -16.30
C ASP A 153 -15.28 1.80 -15.55
N LEU A 154 -14.94 1.40 -14.32
CA LEU A 154 -13.95 2.08 -13.48
C LEU A 154 -12.83 1.13 -13.07
N PRO A 155 -11.63 1.67 -12.84
CA PRO A 155 -10.53 0.86 -12.31
C PRO A 155 -10.89 0.20 -10.98
N SER A 156 -10.56 -1.08 -10.85
CA SER A 156 -10.74 -1.83 -9.59
C SER A 156 -9.79 -1.37 -8.48
N TYR A 157 -8.66 -0.82 -8.86
CA TYR A 157 -7.63 -0.32 -7.95
C TYR A 157 -7.34 1.16 -8.23
N VAL A 158 -7.84 2.03 -7.36
CA VAL A 158 -7.65 3.47 -7.43
C VAL A 158 -6.64 3.93 -6.40
N VAL A 159 -5.74 4.80 -6.81
CA VAL A 159 -4.71 5.41 -5.95
C VAL A 159 -4.96 6.90 -5.83
N LEU A 160 -4.97 7.40 -4.62
CA LEU A 160 -5.03 8.82 -4.29
C LEU A 160 -3.74 9.21 -3.57
N THR A 161 -3.15 10.34 -3.93
CA THR A 161 -1.96 10.86 -3.26
C THR A 161 -2.20 12.26 -2.75
N SER A 162 -1.60 12.60 -1.61
CA SER A 162 -1.57 13.95 -1.07
C SER A 162 -0.18 14.56 -1.23
N GLY A 163 -0.12 15.88 -1.43
CA GLY A 163 1.14 16.61 -1.55
C GLY A 163 2.03 16.07 -2.68
N ARG A 164 3.31 15.86 -2.38
CA ARG A 164 4.30 15.32 -3.34
C ARG A 164 4.20 13.82 -3.54
N GLY A 165 3.33 13.13 -2.82
CA GLY A 165 3.26 11.68 -2.82
C GLY A 165 4.43 11.04 -2.07
N SER A 166 4.58 9.73 -2.24
CA SER A 166 5.65 8.95 -1.61
C SER A 166 6.88 8.84 -2.53
N SER A 167 8.06 8.65 -1.94
CA SER A 167 9.32 8.50 -2.69
C SER A 167 9.33 7.30 -3.63
N GLY A 168 8.53 6.26 -3.36
CA GLY A 168 8.39 5.09 -4.21
C GLY A 168 7.59 5.34 -5.49
N GLY A 169 6.77 6.41 -5.54
CA GLY A 169 5.97 6.75 -6.71
C GLY A 169 5.12 5.58 -7.20
N SER A 170 4.97 5.46 -8.51
CA SER A 170 4.15 4.43 -9.15
C SER A 170 4.59 2.99 -8.90
N THR A 171 5.80 2.77 -8.43
CA THR A 171 6.27 1.42 -8.11
C THR A 171 5.51 0.80 -6.94
N LEU A 172 4.90 1.63 -6.10
CA LEU A 172 4.15 1.18 -4.91
C LEU A 172 2.75 0.65 -5.25
N TRP A 173 2.24 0.92 -6.44
CA TRP A 173 0.93 0.44 -6.91
C TRP A 173 1.00 -0.23 -8.29
N ASN A 174 2.18 -0.71 -8.62
CA ASN A 174 2.43 -1.40 -9.89
C ASN A 174 1.83 -2.81 -9.87
N HIS A 175 1.44 -3.29 -11.06
CA HIS A 175 0.95 -4.64 -11.27
C HIS A 175 2.04 -5.73 -11.21
N GLY A 176 3.33 -5.34 -11.28
CA GLY A 176 4.46 -6.27 -11.33
C GLY A 176 4.38 -7.18 -12.55
N PHE A 177 4.37 -8.49 -12.33
CA PHE A 177 4.23 -9.50 -13.37
C PHE A 177 2.77 -9.87 -13.70
N LEU A 178 1.79 -9.29 -12.99
CA LEU A 178 0.36 -9.48 -13.33
C LEU A 178 -0.02 -8.66 -14.56
N PRO A 179 -1.13 -8.97 -15.24
CA PRO A 179 -1.64 -8.15 -16.31
C PRO A 179 -1.86 -6.68 -15.87
N SER A 180 -1.54 -5.74 -16.75
CA SER A 180 -1.53 -4.29 -16.44
C SER A 180 -2.90 -3.75 -15.97
N ILE A 181 -3.99 -4.41 -16.31
CA ILE A 181 -5.35 -4.06 -15.86
C ILE A 181 -5.50 -4.10 -14.33
N HIS A 182 -4.63 -4.82 -13.63
CA HIS A 182 -4.62 -4.92 -12.18
C HIS A 182 -3.72 -3.88 -11.50
N GLY A 183 -3.05 -3.02 -12.27
CA GLY A 183 -2.26 -1.91 -11.73
C GLY A 183 -3.12 -0.81 -11.14
N GLY A 184 -2.60 -0.10 -10.15
CA GLY A 184 -3.27 1.04 -9.54
C GLY A 184 -3.34 2.23 -10.50
N VAL A 185 -4.51 2.82 -10.62
CA VAL A 185 -4.74 4.04 -11.41
C VAL A 185 -4.69 5.25 -10.49
N LEU A 186 -3.71 6.12 -10.73
CA LEU A 186 -3.55 7.34 -9.96
C LEU A 186 -4.57 8.39 -10.38
N PHE A 187 -5.40 8.81 -9.43
CA PHE A 187 -6.30 9.95 -9.58
C PHE A 187 -5.63 11.19 -8.99
N ARG A 188 -5.46 12.19 -9.81
CA ARG A 188 -4.82 13.46 -9.44
C ARG A 188 -5.84 14.41 -8.83
N ASN A 189 -5.39 15.17 -7.84
CA ASN A 189 -6.21 16.18 -7.17
C ASN A 189 -6.21 17.54 -7.90
N GLN A 190 -5.39 17.69 -8.96
CA GLN A 190 -5.29 18.92 -9.76
C GLN A 190 -5.14 18.57 -11.24
N GLY A 191 -5.73 19.39 -12.11
CA GLY A 191 -5.74 19.18 -13.55
C GLY A 191 -6.66 18.03 -13.96
N THR A 192 -6.33 17.34 -15.06
CA THR A 192 -7.06 16.16 -15.51
C THR A 192 -6.92 15.04 -14.48
N PRO A 193 -8.02 14.50 -13.94
CA PRO A 193 -7.97 13.49 -12.86
C PRO A 193 -7.13 12.26 -13.20
N ILE A 194 -7.24 11.77 -14.42
CA ILE A 194 -6.48 10.63 -14.95
C ILE A 194 -5.63 11.15 -16.10
N LEU A 195 -4.32 10.84 -16.08
CA LEU A 195 -3.42 11.23 -17.15
C LEU A 195 -3.78 10.53 -18.46
N ASN A 196 -3.60 11.26 -19.57
CA ASN A 196 -3.76 10.77 -20.95
C ASN A 196 -5.16 10.22 -21.26
N LEU A 197 -6.18 10.64 -20.51
CA LEU A 197 -7.56 10.30 -20.80
C LEU A 197 -8.10 11.12 -21.98
N ASP A 198 -7.66 12.37 -22.07
CA ASP A 198 -8.03 13.26 -23.16
C ASP A 198 -7.22 12.94 -24.42
N ARG A 199 -7.90 13.08 -25.58
CA ARG A 199 -7.23 12.90 -26.87
C ARG A 199 -6.16 13.98 -27.09
N PRO A 200 -5.03 13.62 -27.69
CA PRO A 200 -4.06 14.59 -28.14
C PRO A 200 -4.71 15.60 -29.14
N SER A 201 -4.24 16.84 -29.09
CA SER A 201 -4.70 17.86 -30.04
C SER A 201 -4.51 17.41 -31.49
N GLY A 202 -5.56 17.52 -32.29
CA GLY A 202 -5.56 17.10 -33.68
C GLY A 202 -5.91 15.62 -33.94
N TRP A 203 -6.19 14.83 -32.89
CA TRP A 203 -6.63 13.44 -33.05
C TRP A 203 -8.14 13.33 -33.16
N SER A 204 -8.61 12.58 -34.18
CA SER A 204 -10.04 12.27 -34.33
C SER A 204 -10.44 11.02 -33.53
N LYS A 205 -11.73 10.83 -33.31
CA LYS A 205 -12.28 9.58 -32.72
C LYS A 205 -11.90 8.34 -33.52
N GLU A 206 -11.82 8.48 -34.83
CA GLU A 206 -11.46 7.40 -35.73
C GLU A 206 -10.01 7.00 -35.57
N MET A 207 -9.10 7.97 -35.45
CA MET A 207 -7.68 7.70 -35.18
C MET A 207 -7.49 6.95 -33.86
N ASP A 208 -8.20 7.36 -32.78
CA ASP A 208 -8.19 6.62 -31.51
C ASP A 208 -8.68 5.18 -31.71
N ARG A 209 -9.78 4.99 -32.44
CA ARG A 209 -10.32 3.65 -32.69
C ARG A 209 -9.34 2.78 -33.45
N HIS A 210 -8.68 3.32 -34.47
CA HIS A 210 -7.67 2.59 -35.23
C HIS A 210 -6.46 2.21 -34.34
N LEU A 211 -6.00 3.12 -33.50
CA LEU A 211 -4.90 2.83 -32.55
C LEU A 211 -5.30 1.73 -31.56
N LEU A 212 -6.49 1.82 -30.97
CA LEU A 212 -6.97 0.80 -30.01
C LEU A 212 -7.14 -0.56 -30.69
N ASN A 213 -7.66 -0.60 -31.91
CA ASN A 213 -7.79 -1.85 -32.67
C ASN A 213 -6.41 -2.45 -32.99
N ALA A 214 -5.43 -1.63 -33.38
CA ALA A 214 -4.07 -2.10 -33.64
C ALA A 214 -3.40 -2.64 -32.37
N LEU A 215 -3.59 -1.97 -31.22
CA LEU A 215 -3.11 -2.45 -29.92
C LEU A 215 -3.75 -3.77 -29.53
N ASP A 216 -5.06 -3.91 -29.73
CA ASP A 216 -5.77 -5.16 -29.46
C ASP A 216 -5.28 -6.32 -30.32
N GLU A 217 -4.98 -6.06 -31.59
CA GLU A 217 -4.40 -7.05 -32.51
C GLU A 217 -3.00 -7.47 -32.07
N ILE A 218 -2.14 -6.51 -31.68
CA ILE A 218 -0.80 -6.79 -31.15
C ILE A 218 -0.90 -7.60 -29.86
N ASN A 219 -1.80 -7.23 -28.95
CA ASN A 219 -1.99 -7.93 -27.69
C ASN A 219 -2.49 -9.37 -27.90
N ARG A 220 -3.38 -9.62 -28.85
CA ARG A 220 -3.81 -10.97 -29.21
C ARG A 220 -2.65 -11.81 -29.75
N HIS A 221 -1.84 -11.24 -30.63
CA HIS A 221 -0.63 -11.92 -31.14
C HIS A 221 0.34 -12.24 -29.99
N HIS A 222 0.58 -11.29 -29.12
CA HIS A 222 1.47 -11.49 -27.96
C HIS A 222 0.93 -12.56 -27.01
N CYS A 223 -0.37 -12.57 -26.73
CA CYS A 223 -1.03 -13.58 -25.93
C CYS A 223 -0.86 -14.97 -26.57
N CYS A 224 -1.10 -15.10 -27.87
CA CYS A 224 -0.89 -16.38 -28.58
C CYS A 224 0.54 -16.88 -28.49
N LEU A 225 1.54 -15.99 -28.61
CA LEU A 225 2.95 -16.37 -28.54
C LEU A 225 3.38 -16.86 -27.14
N LEU A 226 2.80 -16.28 -26.08
CA LEU A 226 3.11 -16.65 -24.70
C LEU A 226 2.44 -17.96 -24.25
N TYR A 227 1.26 -18.28 -24.81
CA TYR A 227 0.49 -19.48 -24.40
C TYR A 227 0.64 -20.69 -25.35
N THR A 228 1.32 -20.53 -26.48
CA THR A 228 1.55 -21.61 -27.47
C THR A 228 2.98 -22.13 -27.47
N SER A 229 3.84 -21.69 -26.57
CA SER A 229 5.15 -22.34 -26.36
C SER A 229 4.95 -23.63 -25.56
N PRO A 230 5.41 -24.80 -26.06
CA PRO A 230 5.27 -26.09 -25.39
C PRO A 230 6.03 -26.17 -24.07
#